data_bd4b399adbacee1cd7ecfca7f35bcfaf
#
_entry.id   bd4b399adbacee1cd7ecfca7f35bcfaf
#
_cell.length_a   1.000
_cell.length_b   1.000
_cell.length_c   1.000
_cell.angle_alpha   90.00
_cell.angle_beta   90.00
_cell.angle_gamma   90.00
#
_symmetry.space_group_name_H-M   'P 1'
#
loop_
_entity.id
_entity.type
_entity.pdbx_description
1 polymer ?
#
loop_
_entity_poly.entity_id
_entity_poly.type
_entity_poly.pdbx_seq_one_letter_code
_entity_poly.pdbx_strand_id
1 'polypeptide(L)'
;MKFSFDALVAVPPAHAGAAYGVPAFYEGRSVRDDIAMLGVVRHEDAGDRVLIDVHYAFTGSVSSAVRAVIDPSKMSWVTRTVIYPGELRSTWDVVPDHYSDRLTSAGVKRWLPADGGAATVVSVEGELRVHVPIVGRSVERVIVSDLRAYVAGEVASIPELPTRP
;
A
#
# COMPACT_ATOMS: atom_id res chain seq x y z
N MET A 1 -3.76 -13.84 6.99
CA MET A 1 -5.17 -13.40 6.83
C MET A 1 -5.35 -12.88 5.42
N LYS A 2 -6.35 -13.38 4.68
CA LYS A 2 -6.74 -12.81 3.39
C LYS A 2 -7.64 -11.60 3.61
N PHE A 3 -7.55 -10.60 2.73
CA PHE A 3 -8.36 -9.40 2.78
C PHE A 3 -8.70 -8.89 1.37
N SER A 4 -9.78 -8.12 1.29
CA SER A 4 -10.21 -7.41 0.09
C SER A 4 -10.86 -6.09 0.49
N PHE A 5 -10.53 -5.02 -0.23
CA PHE A 5 -11.09 -3.68 -0.05
C PHE A 5 -11.40 -3.06 -1.39
N ASP A 6 -12.50 -2.31 -1.44
CA ASP A 6 -12.87 -1.49 -2.58
C ASP A 6 -13.02 -0.03 -2.13
N ALA A 7 -12.55 0.90 -2.95
CA ALA A 7 -12.73 2.32 -2.76
C ALA A 7 -13.05 2.99 -4.10
N LEU A 8 -14.01 3.90 -4.10
CA LEU A 8 -14.45 4.63 -5.29
C LEU A 8 -13.74 5.98 -5.40
N VAL A 9 -13.31 6.33 -6.61
CA VAL A 9 -12.78 7.65 -6.93
C VAL A 9 -13.33 8.15 -8.26
N ALA A 10 -13.65 9.45 -8.34
CA ALA A 10 -14.25 10.11 -9.49
C ALA A 10 -13.20 10.52 -10.54
N VAL A 11 -12.40 9.57 -11.00
CA VAL A 11 -11.46 9.73 -12.11
C VAL A 11 -11.43 8.45 -12.96
N PRO A 12 -11.09 8.52 -14.26
CA PRO A 12 -10.99 7.34 -15.12
C PRO A 12 -9.93 6.33 -14.64
N PRO A 13 -10.08 5.02 -14.92
CA PRO A 13 -9.16 3.97 -14.48
C PRO A 13 -7.70 4.18 -14.88
N ALA A 14 -7.43 4.64 -16.10
CA ALA A 14 -6.08 4.92 -16.55
C ALA A 14 -5.43 6.06 -15.74
N HIS A 15 -6.20 7.09 -15.37
CA HIS A 15 -5.72 8.18 -14.52
C HIS A 15 -5.43 7.67 -13.10
N ALA A 16 -6.37 6.91 -12.52
CA ALA A 16 -6.16 6.32 -11.19
C ALA A 16 -4.91 5.44 -11.16
N GLY A 17 -4.73 4.57 -12.15
CA GLY A 17 -3.55 3.68 -12.25
C GLY A 17 -2.24 4.44 -12.44
N ALA A 18 -2.23 5.48 -13.30
CA ALA A 18 -1.06 6.30 -13.57
C ALA A 18 -0.58 7.06 -12.30
N ALA A 19 -1.49 7.49 -11.44
CA ALA A 19 -1.15 8.17 -10.20
C ALA A 19 -0.20 7.34 -9.32
N TYR A 20 -0.44 6.04 -9.19
CA TYR A 20 0.40 5.14 -8.41
C TYR A 20 1.81 4.91 -8.99
N GLY A 21 2.03 5.24 -10.26
CA GLY A 21 3.33 5.15 -10.92
C GLY A 21 4.20 6.39 -10.76
N VAL A 22 3.73 7.44 -10.08
CA VAL A 22 4.44 8.71 -9.97
C VAL A 22 5.01 8.89 -8.55
N PRO A 23 6.34 9.13 -8.38
CA PRO A 23 6.93 9.36 -7.06
C PRO A 23 6.22 10.46 -6.24
N ALA A 24 5.83 11.56 -6.89
CA ALA A 24 5.10 12.66 -6.25
C ALA A 24 3.77 12.24 -5.60
N PHE A 25 3.20 11.11 -6.00
CA PHE A 25 2.01 10.54 -5.35
C PHE A 25 2.27 10.13 -3.91
N TYR A 26 3.47 9.72 -3.59
CA TYR A 26 3.88 9.28 -2.25
C TYR A 26 4.52 10.40 -1.45
N GLU A 27 5.25 11.29 -2.11
CA GLU A 27 6.00 12.38 -1.49
C GLU A 27 5.08 13.44 -0.87
N GLY A 28 5.42 13.88 0.33
CA GLY A 28 4.66 14.92 1.05
C GLY A 28 3.30 14.50 1.58
N ARG A 29 2.95 13.22 1.45
CA ARG A 29 1.66 12.69 1.88
C ARG A 29 1.75 12.04 3.27
N SER A 30 0.99 12.56 4.22
CA SER A 30 0.69 11.87 5.47
C SER A 30 -0.66 11.18 5.33
N VAL A 31 -0.66 9.89 5.06
CA VAL A 31 -1.90 9.10 4.96
C VAL A 31 -2.38 8.67 6.35
N ARG A 32 -1.45 8.54 7.29
CA ARG A 32 -1.69 8.15 8.68
C ARG A 32 -0.59 8.71 9.60
N ASP A 33 -0.97 9.10 10.82
CA ASP A 33 -0.05 9.64 11.81
C ASP A 33 0.94 8.61 12.37
N ASP A 34 0.63 7.31 12.22
CA ASP A 34 1.42 6.20 12.73
C ASP A 34 2.27 5.49 11.65
N ILE A 35 2.29 6.02 10.43
CA ILE A 35 3.13 5.54 9.34
C ILE A 35 3.85 6.72 8.69
N ALA A 36 5.17 6.73 8.76
CA ALA A 36 6.02 7.68 8.07
C ALA A 36 6.50 7.08 6.74
N MET A 37 6.34 7.84 5.65
CA MET A 37 6.99 7.55 4.39
C MET A 37 8.43 8.10 4.46
N LEU A 38 9.41 7.22 4.30
CA LEU A 38 10.84 7.55 4.38
C LEU A 38 11.41 7.96 3.02
N GLY A 39 10.81 7.51 1.93
CA GLY A 39 11.20 7.90 0.57
C GLY A 39 10.83 6.88 -0.50
N VAL A 40 10.84 7.31 -1.72
CA VAL A 40 10.81 6.43 -2.91
C VAL A 40 12.24 5.96 -3.16
N VAL A 41 12.49 4.66 -3.00
CA VAL A 41 13.84 4.07 -3.10
C VAL A 41 14.13 3.47 -4.47
N ARG A 42 13.08 3.28 -5.29
CA ARG A 42 13.18 2.86 -6.68
C ARG A 42 12.04 3.44 -7.49
N HIS A 43 12.34 3.96 -8.67
CA HIS A 43 11.36 4.28 -9.70
C HIS A 43 11.96 3.98 -11.06
N GLU A 44 11.29 3.13 -11.84
CA GLU A 44 11.75 2.70 -13.17
C GLU A 44 10.54 2.53 -14.08
N ASP A 45 10.50 3.29 -15.16
CA ASP A 45 9.53 3.14 -16.23
C ASP A 45 10.17 2.29 -17.35
N ALA A 46 9.68 1.06 -17.49
CA ALA A 46 10.13 0.12 -18.53
C ALA A 46 9.20 0.10 -19.76
N GLY A 47 8.26 1.04 -19.85
CA GLY A 47 7.31 1.19 -20.96
C GLY A 47 6.05 0.33 -20.79
N ASP A 48 6.19 -0.98 -20.70
CA ASP A 48 5.07 -1.92 -20.47
C ASP A 48 4.67 -2.01 -18.98
N ARG A 49 5.56 -1.60 -18.09
CA ARG A 49 5.37 -1.61 -16.65
C ARG A 49 6.17 -0.51 -15.97
N VAL A 50 5.68 -0.10 -14.80
CA VAL A 50 6.38 0.82 -13.89
C VAL A 50 6.70 0.09 -12.59
N LEU A 51 7.96 0.13 -12.17
CA LEU A 51 8.40 -0.36 -10.88
C LEU A 51 8.56 0.82 -9.93
N ILE A 52 7.93 0.73 -8.77
CA ILE A 52 8.06 1.76 -7.73
C ILE A 52 8.15 1.09 -6.36
N ASP A 53 9.23 1.39 -5.64
CA ASP A 53 9.49 0.86 -4.30
C ASP A 53 9.50 2.04 -3.32
N VAL A 54 8.68 1.93 -2.28
CA VAL A 54 8.51 3.00 -1.29
C VAL A 54 8.88 2.46 0.10
N HIS A 55 9.74 3.18 0.79
CA HIS A 55 10.20 2.83 2.13
C HIS A 55 9.34 3.52 3.19
N TYR A 56 8.89 2.75 4.17
CA TYR A 56 8.03 3.19 5.26
C TYR A 56 8.59 2.79 6.62
N ALA A 57 8.20 3.53 7.65
CA ALA A 57 8.41 3.16 9.05
C ALA A 57 7.12 3.31 9.84
N PHE A 58 6.91 2.41 10.78
CA PHE A 58 5.85 2.54 11.76
C PHE A 58 6.28 3.48 12.89
N THR A 59 5.48 4.49 13.18
CA THR A 59 5.73 5.51 14.20
C THR A 59 4.71 5.48 15.34
N GLY A 60 3.76 4.56 15.26
CA GLY A 60 2.69 4.41 16.23
C GLY A 60 3.07 3.66 17.50
N SER A 61 2.08 3.41 18.32
CA SER A 61 2.24 2.63 19.56
C SER A 61 1.80 1.18 19.34
N VAL A 62 2.54 0.26 19.93
CA VAL A 62 2.19 -1.16 19.96
C VAL A 62 1.90 -1.62 21.39
N SER A 63 1.09 -2.67 21.54
CA SER A 63 0.77 -3.25 22.86
C SER A 63 2.02 -3.82 23.53
N SER A 64 1.96 -3.96 24.87
CA SER A 64 3.04 -4.58 25.65
C SER A 64 3.36 -6.01 25.20
N ALA A 65 2.36 -6.78 24.77
CA ALA A 65 2.54 -8.12 24.26
C ALA A 65 3.33 -8.14 22.94
N VAL A 66 3.11 -7.16 22.06
CA VAL A 66 3.89 -7.01 20.81
C VAL A 66 5.30 -6.54 21.12
N ARG A 67 5.48 -5.57 22.04
CA ARG A 67 6.80 -5.07 22.47
C ARG A 67 7.68 -6.15 23.09
N ALA A 68 7.11 -7.15 23.70
CA ALA A 68 7.87 -8.27 24.30
C ALA A 68 8.61 -9.10 23.24
N VAL A 69 8.19 -9.05 21.97
CA VAL A 69 8.71 -9.89 20.87
C VAL A 69 9.21 -9.11 19.66
N ILE A 70 8.84 -7.82 19.54
CA ILE A 70 9.24 -6.94 18.44
C ILE A 70 9.65 -5.59 19.00
N ASP A 71 10.79 -5.08 18.57
CA ASP A 71 11.25 -3.72 18.82
C ASP A 71 10.54 -2.76 17.85
N PRO A 72 9.67 -1.85 18.32
CA PRO A 72 8.94 -0.92 17.44
C PRO A 72 9.85 -0.02 16.61
N SER A 73 11.04 0.33 17.10
CA SER A 73 12.01 1.16 16.37
C SER A 73 12.58 0.47 15.11
N LYS A 74 12.38 -0.84 15.00
CA LYS A 74 12.79 -1.68 13.86
C LYS A 74 11.63 -2.05 12.95
N MET A 75 10.47 -1.45 13.13
CA MET A 75 9.30 -1.69 12.28
C MET A 75 9.34 -0.79 11.05
N SER A 76 10.21 -1.13 10.10
CA SER A 76 10.29 -0.47 8.79
C SER A 76 10.29 -1.51 7.67
N TRP A 77 9.84 -1.09 6.49
CA TRP A 77 9.70 -1.99 5.34
C TRP A 77 9.71 -1.22 4.02
N VAL A 78 10.03 -1.92 2.96
CA VAL A 78 9.82 -1.46 1.59
C VAL A 78 8.59 -2.13 1.00
N THR A 79 7.65 -1.34 0.48
CA THR A 79 6.57 -1.85 -0.38
C THR A 79 7.06 -1.78 -1.81
N ARG A 80 7.25 -2.94 -2.44
CA ARG A 80 7.62 -3.05 -3.85
C ARG A 80 6.37 -3.19 -4.68
N THR A 81 6.22 -2.37 -5.70
CA THR A 81 5.04 -2.37 -6.57
C THR A 81 5.46 -2.45 -8.04
N VAL A 82 4.81 -3.34 -8.77
CA VAL A 82 4.89 -3.41 -10.24
C VAL A 82 3.53 -3.08 -10.81
N ILE A 83 3.46 -1.98 -11.54
CA ILE A 83 2.25 -1.48 -12.18
C ILE A 83 2.27 -1.89 -13.65
N TYR A 84 1.16 -2.40 -14.16
CA TYR A 84 0.91 -2.76 -15.54
C TYR A 84 -0.19 -1.84 -16.09
N PRO A 85 0.16 -0.68 -16.69
CA PRO A 85 -0.83 0.32 -17.11
C PRO A 85 -1.83 -0.23 -18.13
N GLY A 86 -1.36 -1.03 -19.09
CA GLY A 86 -2.21 -1.66 -20.12
C GLY A 86 -3.19 -2.69 -19.59
N GLU A 87 -2.95 -3.24 -18.40
CA GLU A 87 -3.82 -4.21 -17.73
C GLU A 87 -4.66 -3.60 -16.60
N LEU A 88 -4.49 -2.31 -16.32
CA LEU A 88 -5.16 -1.59 -15.24
C LEU A 88 -5.04 -2.31 -13.90
N ARG A 89 -3.84 -2.82 -13.62
CA ARG A 89 -3.53 -3.52 -12.36
C ARG A 89 -2.09 -3.30 -11.90
N SER A 90 -1.85 -3.60 -10.65
CA SER A 90 -0.51 -3.76 -10.09
C SER A 90 -0.43 -4.97 -9.20
N THR A 91 0.79 -5.47 -9.00
CA THR A 91 1.14 -6.39 -7.92
C THR A 91 2.00 -5.66 -6.91
N TRP A 92 1.91 -6.06 -5.66
CA TRP A 92 2.73 -5.48 -4.60
C TRP A 92 3.14 -6.55 -3.59
N ASP A 93 4.29 -6.36 -2.97
CA ASP A 93 4.76 -7.13 -1.82
C ASP A 93 5.47 -6.23 -0.80
N VAL A 94 5.46 -6.66 0.43
CA VAL A 94 6.11 -5.97 1.57
C VAL A 94 7.37 -6.72 1.94
N VAL A 95 8.49 -6.00 1.98
CA VAL A 95 9.79 -6.51 2.38
C VAL A 95 10.22 -5.79 3.67
N PRO A 96 10.06 -6.43 4.85
CA PRO A 96 10.52 -5.85 6.10
C PRO A 96 12.04 -5.70 6.13
N ASP A 97 12.56 -4.57 6.65
CA ASP A 97 14.00 -4.38 6.85
C ASP A 97 14.54 -5.28 7.95
N HIS A 98 13.69 -5.55 8.94
CA HIS A 98 13.93 -6.45 10.06
C HIS A 98 12.76 -7.42 10.19
N TYR A 99 12.98 -8.55 10.86
CA TYR A 99 11.93 -9.54 11.11
C TYR A 99 11.26 -10.09 9.84
N SER A 100 12.04 -10.29 8.77
CA SER A 100 11.54 -10.82 7.49
C SER A 100 10.93 -12.22 7.59
N ASP A 101 11.29 -12.97 8.63
CA ASP A 101 10.71 -14.26 9.00
C ASP A 101 9.36 -14.14 9.73
N ARG A 102 8.99 -12.94 10.18
CA ARG A 102 7.80 -12.71 11.02
C ARG A 102 6.64 -12.02 10.31
N LEU A 103 6.88 -11.39 9.18
CA LEU A 103 5.84 -10.71 8.40
C LEU A 103 6.00 -11.03 6.92
N THR A 104 4.90 -11.47 6.31
CA THR A 104 4.77 -11.55 4.86
C THR A 104 3.46 -10.89 4.44
N SER A 105 3.50 -10.08 3.39
CA SER A 105 2.31 -9.48 2.82
C SER A 105 2.50 -9.24 1.33
N ALA A 106 1.51 -9.63 0.54
CA ALA A 106 1.50 -9.42 -0.91
C ALA A 106 0.08 -9.40 -1.45
N GLY A 107 -0.10 -8.82 -2.62
CA GLY A 107 -1.41 -8.76 -3.23
C GLY A 107 -1.44 -8.14 -4.62
N VAL A 108 -2.65 -7.81 -5.04
CA VAL A 108 -2.96 -7.20 -6.32
C VAL A 108 -3.87 -5.99 -6.07
N LYS A 109 -3.64 -4.93 -6.82
CA LYS A 109 -4.54 -3.77 -6.92
C LYS A 109 -5.06 -3.72 -8.35
N ARG A 110 -6.36 -3.43 -8.53
CA ARG A 110 -7.00 -3.27 -9.84
C ARG A 110 -7.76 -1.95 -9.89
N TRP A 111 -7.77 -1.33 -11.05
CA TRP A 111 -8.51 -0.10 -11.33
C TRP A 111 -9.68 -0.44 -12.26
N LEU A 112 -10.83 -0.74 -11.65
CA LEU A 112 -12.01 -1.20 -12.36
C LEU A 112 -12.88 -0.02 -12.78
N PRO A 113 -13.37 0.02 -14.05
CA PRO A 113 -14.22 1.12 -14.48
C PRO A 113 -15.56 1.10 -13.75
N ALA A 114 -16.01 2.28 -13.37
CA ALA A 114 -17.31 2.56 -12.80
C ALA A 114 -17.92 3.78 -13.50
N ASP A 115 -19.23 3.99 -13.38
CA ASP A 115 -19.96 5.12 -13.96
C ASP A 115 -19.60 5.36 -15.45
N GLY A 116 -19.71 4.30 -16.27
CA GLY A 116 -19.39 4.38 -17.70
C GLY A 116 -17.90 4.69 -18.00
N GLY A 117 -17.00 4.52 -17.05
CA GLY A 117 -15.57 4.81 -17.18
C GLY A 117 -15.17 6.21 -16.69
N ALA A 118 -16.11 7.01 -16.19
CA ALA A 118 -15.83 8.31 -15.58
C ALA A 118 -15.30 8.21 -14.15
N ALA A 119 -15.53 7.08 -13.49
CA ALA A 119 -15.07 6.77 -12.15
C ALA A 119 -14.33 5.43 -12.11
N THR A 120 -13.64 5.16 -11.01
CA THR A 120 -12.84 3.95 -10.78
C THR A 120 -13.18 3.34 -9.43
N VAL A 121 -13.44 2.04 -9.41
CA VAL A 121 -13.33 1.24 -8.20
C VAL A 121 -11.88 0.75 -8.10
N VAL A 122 -11.16 1.23 -7.11
CA VAL A 122 -9.84 0.72 -6.75
C VAL A 122 -10.04 -0.49 -5.85
N SER A 123 -9.80 -1.67 -6.40
CA SER A 123 -9.95 -2.95 -5.69
C SER A 123 -8.57 -3.46 -5.26
N VAL A 124 -8.41 -3.74 -3.97
CA VAL A 124 -7.17 -4.27 -3.38
C VAL A 124 -7.46 -5.61 -2.74
N GLU A 125 -6.77 -6.63 -3.20
CA GLU A 125 -6.83 -7.98 -2.65
C GLU A 125 -5.43 -8.42 -2.22
N GLY A 126 -5.34 -9.12 -1.09
CA GLY A 126 -4.05 -9.60 -0.64
C GLY A 126 -4.11 -10.60 0.50
N GLU A 127 -2.94 -11.02 0.91
CA GLU A 127 -2.74 -11.86 2.08
C GLU A 127 -1.66 -11.25 2.98
N LEU A 128 -1.95 -11.23 4.27
CA LEU A 128 -1.03 -10.84 5.33
C LEU A 128 -0.85 -12.01 6.30
N ARG A 129 0.39 -12.31 6.68
CA ARG A 129 0.75 -13.30 7.69
C ARG A 129 1.70 -12.71 8.70
N VAL A 130 1.37 -12.85 9.98
CA VAL A 130 2.25 -12.49 11.10
C VAL A 130 2.62 -13.76 11.85
N HIS A 131 3.89 -14.17 11.69
CA HIS A 131 4.44 -15.41 12.28
C HIS A 131 4.95 -15.16 13.70
N VAL A 132 4.06 -14.69 14.58
CA VAL A 132 4.36 -14.47 16.00
C VAL A 132 3.39 -15.32 16.83
N PRO A 133 3.89 -16.28 17.65
CA PRO A 133 3.04 -17.13 18.46
C PRO A 133 2.09 -16.30 19.33
N ILE A 134 0.89 -16.82 19.56
CA ILE A 134 -0.17 -16.28 20.44
C ILE A 134 -0.79 -14.97 19.89
N VAL A 135 0.01 -13.96 19.55
CA VAL A 135 -0.48 -12.61 19.18
C VAL A 135 -0.63 -12.39 17.68
N GLY A 136 -0.05 -13.25 16.82
CA GLY A 136 0.01 -13.04 15.36
C GLY A 136 -1.35 -12.73 14.73
N ARG A 137 -2.39 -13.51 15.01
CA ARG A 137 -3.74 -13.29 14.46
C ARG A 137 -4.38 -11.98 14.95
N SER A 138 -4.07 -11.53 16.15
CA SER A 138 -4.59 -10.25 16.65
C SER A 138 -3.89 -9.09 15.95
N VAL A 139 -2.58 -9.20 15.72
CA VAL A 139 -1.79 -8.23 14.98
C VAL A 139 -2.24 -8.18 13.52
N GLU A 140 -2.45 -9.33 12.85
CA GLU A 140 -2.99 -9.39 11.49
C GLU A 140 -4.30 -8.59 11.35
N ARG A 141 -5.25 -8.75 12.29
CA ARG A 141 -6.53 -8.03 12.26
C ARG A 141 -6.36 -6.52 12.37
N VAL A 142 -5.48 -6.07 13.24
CA VAL A 142 -5.18 -4.64 13.41
C VAL A 142 -4.56 -4.09 12.12
N ILE A 143 -3.53 -4.73 11.59
CA ILE A 143 -2.86 -4.29 10.35
C ILE A 143 -3.85 -4.25 9.16
N VAL A 144 -4.70 -5.28 9.00
CA VAL A 144 -5.70 -5.32 7.92
C VAL A 144 -6.74 -4.20 8.08
N SER A 145 -7.18 -3.90 9.31
CA SER A 145 -8.07 -2.76 9.56
C SER A 145 -7.41 -1.44 9.19
N ASP A 146 -6.16 -1.27 9.58
CA ASP A 146 -5.37 -0.06 9.31
C ASP A 146 -5.06 0.09 7.81
N LEU A 147 -4.78 -1.01 7.13
CA LEU A 147 -4.56 -1.03 5.68
C LEU A 147 -5.79 -0.57 4.90
N ARG A 148 -7.00 -0.91 5.37
CA ARG A 148 -8.25 -0.41 4.78
C ARG A 148 -8.33 1.12 4.84
N ALA A 149 -8.06 1.72 6.00
CA ALA A 149 -8.05 3.16 6.18
C ALA A 149 -6.96 3.83 5.35
N TYR A 150 -5.78 3.21 5.29
CA TYR A 150 -4.66 3.66 4.45
C TYR A 150 -5.05 3.70 2.97
N VAL A 151 -5.61 2.62 2.42
CA VAL A 151 -6.06 2.56 1.01
C VAL A 151 -7.15 3.60 0.72
N ALA A 152 -8.10 3.80 1.63
CA ALA A 152 -9.13 4.83 1.46
C ALA A 152 -8.51 6.24 1.38
N GLY A 153 -7.52 6.54 2.22
CA GLY A 153 -6.78 7.81 2.18
C GLY A 153 -5.96 7.97 0.90
N GLU A 154 -5.30 6.90 0.42
CA GLU A 154 -4.62 6.90 -0.87
C GLU A 154 -5.56 7.26 -2.00
N VAL A 155 -6.69 6.57 -2.09
CA VAL A 155 -7.67 6.76 -3.17
C VAL A 155 -8.26 8.17 -3.14
N ALA A 156 -8.55 8.71 -1.97
CA ALA A 156 -9.07 10.06 -1.81
C ALA A 156 -8.10 11.16 -2.29
N SER A 157 -6.80 10.90 -2.30
CA SER A 157 -5.77 11.85 -2.73
C SER A 157 -5.46 11.81 -4.24
N ILE A 158 -5.98 10.83 -4.99
CA ILE A 158 -5.73 10.71 -6.44
C ILE A 158 -6.14 11.97 -7.24
N PRO A 159 -7.28 12.63 -6.99
CA PRO A 159 -7.71 13.82 -7.74
C PRO A 159 -6.79 15.03 -7.57
N GLU A 160 -6.00 15.08 -6.50
CA GLU A 160 -5.12 16.21 -6.18
C GLU A 160 -3.81 16.22 -6.99
N LEU A 161 -3.53 15.14 -7.71
CA LEU A 161 -2.32 15.05 -8.52
C LEU A 161 -2.48 15.81 -9.83
N PRO A 162 -1.47 16.61 -10.22
CA PRO A 162 -1.50 17.24 -11.53
C PRO A 162 -1.53 16.14 -12.61
N THR A 163 -2.53 16.22 -13.48
CA THR A 163 -2.57 15.41 -14.69
C THR A 163 -1.35 15.77 -15.53
N ARG A 164 -0.49 14.78 -15.78
CA ARG A 164 0.62 14.97 -16.72
C ARG A 164 0.02 15.22 -18.11
N PRO A 165 0.44 16.30 -18.80
CA PRO A 165 -0.04 16.56 -20.16
C PRO A 165 0.38 15.46 -21.13
#